data_18df1b131b63b9423776f5df707c3f8f
#
_entry.id   18df1b131b63b9423776f5df707c3f8f
#
_cell.length_a   1.000
_cell.length_b   1.000
_cell.length_c   1.000
_cell.angle_alpha   90.00
_cell.angle_beta   90.00
_cell.angle_gamma   90.00
#
_symmetry.space_group_name_H-M   'P 1'
#
loop_
_entity.id
_entity.type
_entity.pdbx_description
1 polymer ?
#
loop_
_entity_poly.entity_id
_entity_poly.type
_entity_poly.pdbx_seq_one_letter_code
_entity_poly.pdbx_strand_id
1 'polypeptide(L)'
;MIPILHINGTDVPLEASWEENLRGEIEEPYFAELVEKLNIEYKEVCYPSEKLIFNAFNLCPFNKVKVVILGQDPYRGNHAMGLSFSVPKKIKLPPSLRKIYKEIEEDFCKSMPESGDLTRWAEQGVLLLNTTLTVRDAKPNSHKRLKWQNFTDAAIKALNKNREHIVFMLWGNNAKKKKNLIDIERHCIIESYHPAARQRYKFKKHQFTCCNAYLKQQGLDEIDW
;
A
#
# COMPACT_ATOMS: atom_id res chain seq x y z
N MET A 1 -7.35 9.90 -20.87
CA MET A 1 -7.20 10.00 -19.41
C MET A 1 -6.52 11.32 -19.13
N ILE A 2 -7.15 12.22 -18.38
CA ILE A 2 -6.51 13.48 -17.96
C ILE A 2 -5.59 13.07 -16.79
N PRO A 3 -4.29 13.42 -16.82
CA PRO A 3 -3.40 13.06 -15.73
C PRO A 3 -3.85 13.76 -14.43
N ILE A 4 -3.99 12.99 -13.36
CA ILE A 4 -4.43 13.50 -12.05
C ILE A 4 -3.33 14.31 -11.37
N LEU A 5 -2.08 13.92 -11.58
CA LEU A 5 -0.92 14.68 -11.16
C LEU A 5 -0.09 15.01 -12.39
N HIS A 6 0.43 16.23 -12.42
CA HIS A 6 1.46 16.66 -13.34
C HIS A 6 2.65 17.18 -12.51
N ILE A 7 3.75 16.44 -12.50
CA ILE A 7 4.92 16.74 -11.68
C ILE A 7 6.13 16.89 -12.57
N ASN A 8 6.72 18.09 -12.60
CA ASN A 8 7.94 18.43 -13.37
C ASN A 8 7.89 17.93 -14.83
N GLY A 9 6.77 18.16 -15.53
CA GLY A 9 6.59 17.74 -16.92
C GLY A 9 6.21 16.25 -17.09
N THR A 10 6.02 15.51 -16.01
CA THR A 10 5.61 14.10 -16.06
C THR A 10 4.14 13.96 -15.66
N ASP A 11 3.36 13.38 -16.54
CA ASP A 11 1.99 12.97 -16.26
C ASP A 11 1.98 11.71 -15.39
N VAL A 12 1.23 11.74 -14.28
CA VAL A 12 1.08 10.62 -13.35
C VAL A 12 -0.36 10.15 -13.38
N PRO A 13 -0.69 9.13 -14.19
CA PRO A 13 -2.04 8.62 -14.30
C PRO A 13 -2.44 7.80 -13.07
N LEU A 14 -3.70 7.88 -12.71
CA LEU A 14 -4.36 6.96 -11.79
C LEU A 14 -5.23 5.99 -12.62
N GLU A 15 -5.31 4.74 -12.21
CA GLU A 15 -6.16 3.73 -12.87
C GLU A 15 -7.63 4.17 -12.80
N ALA A 16 -8.37 3.97 -13.91
CA ALA A 16 -9.68 4.59 -14.15
C ALA A 16 -10.72 4.31 -13.05
N SER A 17 -10.77 3.08 -12.53
CA SER A 17 -11.74 2.74 -11.48
C SER A 17 -11.41 3.41 -10.13
N TRP A 18 -10.15 3.69 -9.85
CA TRP A 18 -9.74 4.50 -8.70
C TRP A 18 -10.05 5.99 -8.93
N GLU A 19 -9.79 6.52 -10.13
CA GLU A 19 -10.13 7.90 -10.48
C GLU A 19 -11.61 8.16 -10.27
N GLU A 20 -12.48 7.25 -10.74
CA GLU A 20 -13.93 7.35 -10.56
C GLU A 20 -14.33 7.40 -9.07
N ASN A 21 -13.78 6.49 -8.26
CA ASN A 21 -14.14 6.38 -6.85
C ASN A 21 -13.50 7.46 -5.95
N LEU A 22 -12.46 8.16 -6.44
CA LEU A 22 -11.75 9.22 -5.71
C LEU A 22 -11.94 10.61 -6.33
N ARG A 23 -12.82 10.76 -7.33
CA ARG A 23 -13.03 12.04 -8.03
C ARG A 23 -13.30 13.19 -7.07
N GLY A 24 -14.24 13.04 -6.16
CA GLY A 24 -14.54 14.08 -5.18
C GLY A 24 -13.37 14.45 -4.27
N GLU A 25 -12.48 13.50 -3.97
CA GLU A 25 -11.27 13.75 -3.17
C GLU A 25 -10.20 14.49 -3.98
N ILE A 26 -10.08 14.18 -5.28
CA ILE A 26 -9.14 14.83 -6.20
C ILE A 26 -9.55 16.30 -6.46
N GLU A 27 -10.82 16.61 -6.41
CA GLU A 27 -11.38 17.96 -6.57
C GLU A 27 -11.25 18.81 -5.28
N GLU A 28 -10.89 18.22 -4.15
CA GLU A 28 -10.71 18.93 -2.90
C GLU A 28 -9.52 19.92 -2.95
N PRO A 29 -9.64 21.12 -2.35
CA PRO A 29 -8.59 22.14 -2.41
C PRO A 29 -7.23 21.66 -1.89
N TYR A 30 -7.21 20.78 -0.90
CA TYR A 30 -5.94 20.27 -0.36
C TYR A 30 -5.17 19.43 -1.38
N PHE A 31 -5.87 18.81 -2.36
CA PHE A 31 -5.21 17.99 -3.37
C PHE A 31 -4.44 18.87 -4.36
N ALA A 32 -5.00 20.01 -4.77
CA ALA A 32 -4.27 21.01 -5.55
C ALA A 32 -3.03 21.53 -4.81
N GLU A 33 -3.17 21.87 -3.50
CA GLU A 33 -2.03 22.26 -2.65
C GLU A 33 -0.97 21.15 -2.56
N LEU A 34 -1.39 19.86 -2.51
CA LEU A 34 -0.50 18.72 -2.52
C LEU A 34 0.31 18.67 -3.82
N VAL A 35 -0.35 18.83 -4.97
CA VAL A 35 0.31 18.84 -6.29
C VAL A 35 1.34 19.97 -6.40
N GLU A 36 1.00 21.18 -5.96
CA GLU A 36 1.94 22.31 -5.94
C GLU A 36 3.18 22.00 -5.08
N LYS A 37 2.98 21.45 -3.88
CA LYS A 37 4.08 21.06 -2.99
C LYS A 37 4.94 19.95 -3.59
N LEU A 38 4.33 18.97 -4.24
CA LEU A 38 5.07 17.90 -4.92
C LEU A 38 5.93 18.44 -6.05
N ASN A 39 5.45 19.42 -6.83
CA ASN A 39 6.23 20.09 -7.85
C ASN A 39 7.47 20.82 -7.27
N ILE A 40 7.38 21.30 -6.03
CA ILE A 40 8.53 21.89 -5.33
C ILE A 40 9.47 20.79 -4.82
N GLU A 41 8.92 19.76 -4.17
CA GLU A 41 9.71 18.67 -3.59
C GLU A 41 10.49 17.87 -4.64
N TYR A 42 9.88 17.58 -5.79
CA TYR A 42 10.51 16.81 -6.88
C TYR A 42 11.53 17.63 -7.71
N LYS A 43 11.80 18.88 -7.36
CA LYS A 43 13.02 19.58 -7.80
C LYS A 43 14.28 19.02 -7.13
N GLU A 44 14.10 18.39 -5.98
CA GLU A 44 15.09 17.59 -5.27
C GLU A 44 14.84 16.09 -5.52
N VAL A 45 15.77 15.25 -5.09
CA VAL A 45 15.63 13.79 -5.24
C VAL A 45 14.54 13.27 -4.31
N CYS A 46 13.45 12.81 -4.89
CA CYS A 46 12.31 12.19 -4.20
C CYS A 46 12.03 10.78 -4.73
N TYR A 47 11.35 9.98 -3.94
CA TYR A 47 10.97 8.62 -4.26
C TYR A 47 9.50 8.33 -3.92
N PRO A 48 8.86 7.40 -4.68
CA PRO A 48 9.35 6.77 -5.92
C PRO A 48 9.52 7.81 -7.04
N SER A 49 9.99 7.40 -8.23
CA SER A 49 9.90 8.27 -9.40
C SER A 49 8.43 8.64 -9.65
N GLU A 50 8.18 9.76 -10.31
CA GLU A 50 6.84 10.34 -10.53
C GLU A 50 5.86 9.31 -11.07
N LYS A 51 6.26 8.55 -12.09
CA LYS A 51 5.43 7.51 -12.74
C LYS A 51 4.98 6.39 -11.80
N LEU A 52 5.67 6.18 -10.69
CA LEU A 52 5.40 5.12 -9.73
C LEU A 52 4.61 5.59 -8.49
N ILE A 53 4.25 6.88 -8.40
CA ILE A 53 3.53 7.41 -7.22
C ILE A 53 2.22 6.64 -6.98
N PHE A 54 1.45 6.37 -8.04
CA PHE A 54 0.20 5.61 -7.97
C PHE A 54 0.32 4.14 -8.33
N ASN A 55 1.52 3.56 -8.31
CA ASN A 55 1.75 2.19 -8.80
C ASN A 55 0.90 1.14 -8.04
N ALA A 56 0.67 1.31 -6.74
CA ALA A 56 -0.19 0.43 -5.96
C ALA A 56 -1.64 0.40 -6.49
N PHE A 57 -2.15 1.55 -6.90
CA PHE A 57 -3.48 1.69 -7.48
C PHE A 57 -3.52 1.18 -8.92
N ASN A 58 -2.48 1.47 -9.70
CA ASN A 58 -2.43 1.11 -11.12
C ASN A 58 -2.29 -0.41 -11.35
N LEU A 59 -1.62 -1.12 -10.44
CA LEU A 59 -1.47 -2.58 -10.49
C LEU A 59 -2.63 -3.34 -9.82
N CYS A 60 -3.39 -2.67 -8.97
CA CYS A 60 -4.52 -3.26 -8.27
C CYS A 60 -5.78 -2.39 -8.46
N PRO A 61 -6.55 -2.55 -9.57
CA PRO A 61 -7.77 -1.82 -9.83
C PRO A 61 -8.78 -1.90 -8.67
N PHE A 62 -9.57 -0.86 -8.46
CA PHE A 62 -10.49 -0.72 -7.33
C PHE A 62 -11.44 -1.92 -7.17
N ASN A 63 -11.99 -2.40 -8.28
CA ASN A 63 -12.91 -3.52 -8.29
C ASN A 63 -12.25 -4.89 -8.11
N LYS A 64 -10.91 -4.97 -8.19
CA LYS A 64 -10.13 -6.21 -7.98
C LYS A 64 -9.54 -6.31 -6.58
N VAL A 65 -9.62 -5.27 -5.75
CA VAL A 65 -9.05 -5.31 -4.40
C VAL A 65 -9.72 -6.40 -3.57
N LYS A 66 -8.92 -7.34 -3.08
CA LYS A 66 -9.29 -8.40 -2.13
C LYS A 66 -8.60 -8.24 -0.78
N VAL A 67 -7.39 -7.72 -0.79
CA VAL A 67 -6.56 -7.52 0.41
C VAL A 67 -5.95 -6.13 0.39
N VAL A 68 -5.87 -5.47 1.54
CA VAL A 68 -5.15 -4.20 1.72
C VAL A 68 -4.04 -4.40 2.73
N ILE A 69 -2.80 -4.12 2.35
CA ILE A 69 -1.64 -4.11 3.26
C ILE A 69 -1.11 -2.69 3.35
N LEU A 70 -1.15 -2.10 4.56
CA LEU A 70 -0.74 -0.71 4.76
C LEU A 70 0.73 -0.61 5.19
N GLY A 71 1.52 0.08 4.37
CA GLY A 71 2.84 0.60 4.71
C GLY A 71 2.78 2.03 5.24
N GLN A 72 3.93 2.59 5.63
CA GLN A 72 4.02 3.95 6.14
C GLN A 72 4.40 4.94 5.04
N ASP A 73 5.60 4.86 4.52
CA ASP A 73 6.17 5.68 3.46
C ASP A 73 7.08 4.82 2.56
N PRO A 74 7.42 5.30 1.34
CA PRO A 74 8.26 4.54 0.42
C PRO A 74 9.66 4.27 0.98
N TYR A 75 10.29 3.19 0.51
CA TYR A 75 11.72 3.01 0.72
C TYR A 75 12.51 4.15 0.07
N ARG A 76 13.73 4.36 0.57
CA ARG A 76 14.66 5.37 0.05
C ARG A 76 15.48 4.81 -1.11
N GLY A 77 15.99 5.70 -1.94
CA GLY A 77 16.80 5.32 -3.08
C GLY A 77 15.99 4.57 -4.14
N ASN A 78 16.68 3.94 -5.07
CA ASN A 78 16.08 3.15 -6.14
C ASN A 78 15.32 1.88 -5.66
N HIS A 79 14.98 1.82 -4.36
CA HIS A 79 14.24 0.71 -3.78
C HIS A 79 12.73 0.94 -3.81
N ALA A 80 12.28 2.16 -4.01
CA ALA A 80 10.86 2.51 -4.01
C ALA A 80 10.19 2.13 -5.33
N MET A 81 9.20 1.25 -5.26
CA MET A 81 8.42 0.77 -6.40
C MET A 81 7.00 1.33 -6.44
N GLY A 82 6.64 2.28 -5.54
CA GLY A 82 5.24 2.70 -5.36
C GLY A 82 4.34 1.62 -4.76
N LEU A 83 4.92 0.53 -4.26
CA LEU A 83 4.26 -0.57 -3.57
C LEU A 83 4.82 -0.68 -2.15
N SER A 84 3.97 -0.77 -1.14
CA SER A 84 4.42 -0.95 0.24
C SER A 84 5.20 -2.27 0.40
N PHE A 85 6.29 -2.23 1.16
CA PHE A 85 7.21 -3.36 1.42
C PHE A 85 7.97 -3.92 0.21
N SER A 86 7.60 -3.59 -1.02
CA SER A 86 8.21 -4.09 -2.25
C SER A 86 9.54 -3.39 -2.58
N VAL A 87 10.48 -4.17 -3.11
CA VAL A 87 11.75 -3.65 -3.67
C VAL A 87 12.07 -4.33 -5.00
N PRO A 88 12.84 -3.70 -5.91
CA PRO A 88 13.23 -4.30 -7.18
C PRO A 88 13.97 -5.64 -7.02
N LYS A 89 13.83 -6.52 -8.01
CA LYS A 89 14.35 -7.92 -8.00
C LYS A 89 15.80 -8.08 -7.57
N LYS A 90 16.67 -7.11 -7.90
CA LYS A 90 18.11 -7.17 -7.59
C LYS A 90 18.49 -6.58 -6.23
N ILE A 91 17.53 -6.08 -5.49
CA ILE A 91 17.76 -5.45 -4.19
C ILE A 91 17.67 -6.50 -3.08
N LYS A 92 18.64 -6.46 -2.15
CA LYS A 92 18.61 -7.31 -0.95
C LYS A 92 17.31 -7.07 -0.17
N LEU A 93 16.65 -8.14 0.23
CA LEU A 93 15.39 -8.07 0.98
C LEU A 93 15.51 -7.21 2.24
N PRO A 94 14.70 -6.17 2.39
CA PRO A 94 14.65 -5.35 3.61
C PRO A 94 14.23 -6.18 4.83
N PRO A 95 14.61 -5.78 6.05
CA PRO A 95 14.29 -6.54 7.27
C PRO A 95 12.79 -6.83 7.45
N SER A 96 11.93 -5.85 7.11
CA SER A 96 10.47 -6.04 7.18
C SER A 96 10.00 -7.12 6.22
N LEU A 97 10.43 -7.08 4.96
CA LEU A 97 10.02 -8.04 3.95
C LEU A 97 10.55 -9.45 4.24
N ARG A 98 11.80 -9.56 4.72
CA ARG A 98 12.33 -10.87 5.20
C ARG A 98 11.46 -11.47 6.30
N LYS A 99 10.96 -10.65 7.21
CA LYS A 99 10.08 -11.13 8.27
C LYS A 99 8.70 -11.56 7.75
N ILE A 100 8.16 -10.82 6.78
CA ILE A 100 6.92 -11.15 6.08
C ILE A 100 7.09 -12.51 5.38
N TYR A 101 8.14 -12.67 4.58
CA TYR A 101 8.43 -13.92 3.86
C TYR A 101 8.61 -15.10 4.80
N LYS A 102 9.34 -14.92 5.90
CA LYS A 102 9.50 -15.98 6.90
C LYS A 102 8.15 -16.44 7.48
N GLU A 103 7.22 -15.53 7.71
CA GLU A 103 5.89 -15.88 8.18
C GLU A 103 5.09 -16.65 7.13
N ILE A 104 5.20 -16.27 5.85
CA ILE A 104 4.56 -17.00 4.75
C ILE A 104 5.18 -18.41 4.60
N GLU A 105 6.50 -18.53 4.71
CA GLU A 105 7.18 -19.83 4.70
C GLU A 105 6.68 -20.76 5.81
N GLU A 106 6.53 -20.22 7.03
CA GLU A 106 5.99 -20.97 8.18
C GLU A 106 4.50 -21.29 7.98
N ASP A 107 3.69 -20.37 7.43
CA ASP A 107 2.24 -20.56 7.24
C ASP A 107 1.91 -21.61 6.17
N PHE A 108 2.67 -21.67 5.09
CA PHE A 108 2.37 -22.52 3.93
C PHE A 108 3.38 -23.65 3.72
N CYS A 109 4.37 -23.81 4.58
CA CYS A 109 5.46 -24.79 4.46
C CYS A 109 6.11 -24.77 3.05
N LYS A 110 6.31 -23.58 2.49
CA LYS A 110 6.90 -23.35 1.16
C LYS A 110 8.04 -22.33 1.21
N SER A 111 9.05 -22.50 0.38
CA SER A 111 10.11 -21.50 0.24
C SER A 111 9.62 -20.24 -0.48
N MET A 112 10.02 -19.08 0.00
CA MET A 112 9.74 -17.80 -0.65
C MET A 112 10.81 -17.48 -1.70
N PRO A 113 10.45 -16.70 -2.75
CA PRO A 113 11.41 -16.28 -3.75
C PRO A 113 12.46 -15.35 -3.15
N GLU A 114 13.68 -15.36 -3.72
CA GLU A 114 14.75 -14.42 -3.34
C GLU A 114 14.41 -12.97 -3.72
N SER A 115 13.54 -12.79 -4.71
CA SER A 115 13.09 -11.47 -5.16
C SER A 115 12.18 -10.79 -4.16
N GLY A 116 12.43 -9.50 -3.89
CA GLY A 116 11.54 -8.65 -3.09
C GLY A 116 10.48 -7.89 -3.89
N ASP A 117 10.31 -8.22 -5.18
CA ASP A 117 9.31 -7.62 -6.05
C ASP A 117 7.93 -8.26 -5.79
N LEU A 118 7.03 -7.47 -5.22
CA LEU A 118 5.67 -7.90 -4.85
C LEU A 118 4.61 -7.58 -5.91
N THR A 119 5.01 -7.22 -7.13
CA THR A 119 4.08 -6.93 -8.24
C THR A 119 3.07 -8.07 -8.43
N ARG A 120 3.51 -9.34 -8.34
CA ARG A 120 2.62 -10.50 -8.45
C ARG A 120 1.50 -10.55 -7.39
N TRP A 121 1.70 -9.96 -6.22
CA TRP A 121 0.64 -9.84 -5.22
C TRP A 121 -0.36 -8.75 -5.61
N ALA A 122 0.14 -7.60 -6.07
CA ALA A 122 -0.72 -6.51 -6.52
C ALA A 122 -1.64 -6.94 -7.66
N GLU A 123 -1.12 -7.67 -8.65
CA GLU A 123 -1.87 -8.21 -9.78
C GLU A 123 -2.97 -9.22 -9.38
N GLN A 124 -2.83 -9.88 -8.22
CA GLN A 124 -3.84 -10.78 -7.65
C GLN A 124 -4.92 -10.07 -6.82
N GLY A 125 -4.84 -8.75 -6.64
CA GLY A 125 -5.79 -7.96 -5.86
C GLY A 125 -5.31 -7.58 -4.46
N VAL A 126 -4.00 -7.59 -4.20
CA VAL A 126 -3.41 -7.07 -2.96
C VAL A 126 -3.03 -5.61 -3.16
N LEU A 127 -3.79 -4.69 -2.59
CA LEU A 127 -3.44 -3.27 -2.57
C LEU A 127 -2.29 -3.02 -1.58
N LEU A 128 -1.08 -2.89 -2.09
CA LEU A 128 0.15 -2.62 -1.32
C LEU A 128 0.32 -1.10 -1.12
N LEU A 129 -0.47 -0.52 -0.23
CA LEU A 129 -0.63 0.93 -0.10
C LEU A 129 0.24 1.51 1.03
N ASN A 130 1.08 2.50 0.72
CA ASN A 130 1.67 3.36 1.73
C ASN A 130 0.71 4.48 2.14
N THR A 131 0.67 4.86 3.41
CA THR A 131 -0.16 5.98 3.89
C THR A 131 0.39 7.35 3.46
N THR A 132 1.68 7.43 3.11
CA THR A 132 2.34 8.57 2.47
C THR A 132 3.00 8.06 1.21
N LEU A 133 2.64 8.59 0.03
CA LEU A 133 3.04 8.00 -1.25
C LEU A 133 4.41 8.43 -1.76
N THR A 134 5.00 9.47 -1.16
CA THR A 134 6.29 10.02 -1.58
C THR A 134 7.20 10.30 -0.39
N VAL A 135 8.50 10.36 -0.63
CA VAL A 135 9.51 10.67 0.40
C VAL A 135 10.71 11.36 -0.26
N ARG A 136 11.34 12.33 0.42
CA ARG A 136 12.60 12.93 0.00
C ARG A 136 13.74 11.96 0.27
N ASP A 137 14.77 11.94 -0.59
CA ASP A 137 15.92 11.07 -0.40
C ASP A 137 16.55 11.26 0.98
N ALA A 138 17.01 10.15 1.56
CA ALA A 138 17.65 10.06 2.88
C ALA A 138 16.87 10.67 4.06
N LYS A 139 15.60 11.09 3.89
CA LYS A 139 14.78 11.73 4.94
C LYS A 139 13.45 10.99 5.17
N PRO A 140 13.43 9.88 5.95
CA PRO A 140 12.18 9.17 6.27
C PRO A 140 11.12 10.13 6.85
N ASN A 141 9.85 9.91 6.50
CA ASN A 141 8.72 10.73 6.93
C ASN A 141 8.77 12.21 6.48
N SER A 142 9.65 12.59 5.56
CA SER A 142 9.79 13.99 5.10
C SER A 142 8.47 14.54 4.53
N HIS A 143 7.69 13.72 3.85
CA HIS A 143 6.42 14.12 3.24
C HIS A 143 5.18 13.84 4.09
N LYS A 144 5.35 13.49 5.37
CA LYS A 144 4.22 13.24 6.31
C LYS A 144 3.24 14.43 6.39
N ARG A 145 3.74 15.66 6.21
CA ARG A 145 2.94 16.90 6.29
C ARG A 145 2.31 17.31 4.95
N LEU A 146 2.56 16.59 3.86
CA LEU A 146 2.02 16.90 2.53
C LEU A 146 0.55 16.48 2.35
N LYS A 147 -0.12 16.03 3.41
CA LYS A 147 -1.54 15.62 3.39
C LYS A 147 -1.84 14.37 2.54
N TRP A 148 -0.83 13.58 2.14
CA TRP A 148 -1.05 12.28 1.49
C TRP A 148 -2.05 11.38 2.24
N GLN A 149 -2.05 11.48 3.58
CA GLN A 149 -2.94 10.65 4.40
C GLN A 149 -4.43 10.97 4.17
N ASN A 150 -4.79 12.18 3.77
CA ASN A 150 -6.18 12.50 3.41
C ASN A 150 -6.59 11.66 2.19
N PHE A 151 -5.78 11.66 1.14
CA PHE A 151 -6.02 10.90 -0.09
C PHE A 151 -6.04 9.38 0.16
N THR A 152 -5.07 8.85 0.89
CA THR A 152 -5.02 7.40 1.19
C THR A 152 -6.10 6.95 2.16
N ASP A 153 -6.54 7.80 3.08
CA ASP A 153 -7.69 7.55 3.94
C ASP A 153 -9.01 7.58 3.14
N ALA A 154 -9.13 8.48 2.16
CA ALA A 154 -10.26 8.48 1.24
C ALA A 154 -10.32 7.19 0.41
N ALA A 155 -9.19 6.68 -0.06
CA ALA A 155 -9.13 5.39 -0.75
C ALA A 155 -9.62 4.23 0.14
N ILE A 156 -9.21 4.19 1.42
CA ILE A 156 -9.70 3.19 2.39
C ILE A 156 -11.22 3.35 2.61
N LYS A 157 -11.71 4.58 2.77
CA LYS A 157 -13.14 4.87 2.95
C LYS A 157 -13.96 4.48 1.71
N ALA A 158 -13.43 4.75 0.50
CA ALA A 158 -14.10 4.36 -0.74
C ALA A 158 -14.23 2.83 -0.85
N LEU A 159 -13.18 2.08 -0.54
CA LEU A 159 -13.23 0.61 -0.45
C LEU A 159 -14.25 0.16 0.59
N ASN A 160 -14.20 0.73 1.80
CA ASN A 160 -15.12 0.40 2.88
C ASN A 160 -16.60 0.64 2.50
N LYS A 161 -16.87 1.70 1.74
CA LYS A 161 -18.23 2.08 1.33
C LYS A 161 -18.75 1.23 0.18
N ASN A 162 -17.90 1.00 -0.84
CA ASN A 162 -18.34 0.53 -2.16
C ASN A 162 -17.97 -0.93 -2.44
N ARG A 163 -17.25 -1.57 -1.53
CA ARG A 163 -16.83 -2.97 -1.66
C ARG A 163 -17.26 -3.78 -0.44
N GLU A 164 -17.11 -5.10 -0.53
CA GLU A 164 -17.39 -6.05 0.55
C GLU A 164 -16.28 -7.11 0.61
N HIS A 165 -16.17 -7.75 1.76
CA HIS A 165 -15.29 -8.91 1.98
C HIS A 165 -13.80 -8.66 1.72
N ILE A 166 -13.33 -7.42 1.92
CA ILE A 166 -11.90 -7.10 1.84
C ILE A 166 -11.21 -7.49 3.15
N VAL A 167 -9.99 -8.02 3.05
CA VAL A 167 -9.12 -8.27 4.21
C VAL A 167 -8.17 -7.09 4.39
N PHE A 168 -8.25 -6.38 5.51
CA PHE A 168 -7.31 -5.31 5.87
C PHE A 168 -6.24 -5.85 6.83
N MET A 169 -5.01 -5.98 6.37
CA MET A 169 -3.86 -6.41 7.17
C MET A 169 -3.17 -5.16 7.75
N LEU A 170 -3.40 -4.89 9.04
CA LEU A 170 -2.98 -3.67 9.73
C LEU A 170 -1.78 -3.95 10.65
N TRP A 171 -0.57 -3.67 10.18
CA TRP A 171 0.67 -3.97 10.86
C TRP A 171 1.30 -2.74 11.53
N GLY A 172 1.34 -2.78 12.86
CA GLY A 172 1.88 -1.71 13.68
C GLY A 172 0.90 -0.57 13.97
N ASN A 173 1.27 0.30 14.88
CA ASN A 173 0.35 1.30 15.45
C ASN A 173 -0.19 2.30 14.42
N ASN A 174 0.60 2.66 13.42
CA ASN A 174 0.16 3.61 12.39
C ASN A 174 -0.93 3.01 11.50
N ALA A 175 -0.75 1.75 11.05
CA ALA A 175 -1.76 1.06 10.27
C ALA A 175 -3.03 0.77 11.11
N LYS A 176 -2.88 0.34 12.37
CA LYS A 176 -4.01 0.07 13.28
C LYS A 176 -4.91 1.26 13.53
N LYS A 177 -4.39 2.50 13.48
CA LYS A 177 -5.22 3.70 13.59
C LYS A 177 -6.26 3.82 12.46
N LYS A 178 -6.03 3.16 11.31
CA LYS A 178 -6.97 3.16 10.19
C LYS A 178 -8.17 2.23 10.40
N LYS A 179 -8.16 1.39 11.45
CA LYS A 179 -9.29 0.53 11.82
C LYS A 179 -10.60 1.29 11.94
N ASN A 180 -10.57 2.53 12.44
CA ASN A 180 -11.77 3.37 12.60
C ASN A 180 -12.41 3.78 11.24
N LEU A 181 -11.75 3.53 10.12
CA LEU A 181 -12.26 3.79 8.77
C LEU A 181 -12.93 2.56 8.15
N ILE A 182 -12.91 1.41 8.84
CA ILE A 182 -13.26 0.10 8.30
C ILE A 182 -14.44 -0.48 9.08
N ASP A 183 -15.48 -0.84 8.38
CA ASP A 183 -16.64 -1.53 8.91
C ASP A 183 -16.33 -3.04 9.05
N ILE A 184 -16.28 -3.53 10.28
CA ILE A 184 -15.95 -4.92 10.61
C ILE A 184 -17.07 -5.90 10.28
N GLU A 185 -18.30 -5.43 10.09
CA GLU A 185 -19.43 -6.28 9.66
C GLU A 185 -19.33 -6.61 8.16
N ARG A 186 -18.64 -5.76 7.39
CA ARG A 186 -18.47 -5.92 5.93
C ARG A 186 -17.10 -6.44 5.52
N HIS A 187 -16.09 -6.26 6.37
CA HIS A 187 -14.68 -6.52 6.04
C HIS A 187 -13.97 -7.28 7.17
N CYS A 188 -12.91 -7.99 6.81
CA CYS A 188 -12.05 -8.67 7.78
C CYS A 188 -10.85 -7.78 8.15
N ILE A 189 -10.51 -7.69 9.45
CA ILE A 189 -9.32 -7.00 9.92
C ILE A 189 -8.38 -7.99 10.58
N ILE A 190 -7.15 -8.08 10.07
CA ILE A 190 -6.05 -8.86 10.66
C ILE A 190 -5.01 -7.89 11.21
N GLU A 191 -4.92 -7.80 12.53
CA GLU A 191 -4.00 -6.90 13.23
C GLU A 191 -2.75 -7.64 13.70
N SER A 192 -1.58 -7.00 13.54
CA SER A 192 -0.30 -7.49 14.08
C SER A 192 0.59 -6.33 14.54
N TYR A 193 1.71 -6.68 15.19
CA TYR A 193 2.82 -5.73 15.31
C TYR A 193 3.47 -5.54 13.93
N HIS A 194 4.21 -4.43 13.79
CA HIS A 194 4.95 -4.18 12.55
C HIS A 194 6.03 -5.26 12.33
N PRO A 195 6.28 -5.74 11.10
CA PRO A 195 7.29 -6.78 10.86
C PRO A 195 8.69 -6.44 11.38
N ALA A 196 9.08 -5.16 11.35
CA ALA A 196 10.36 -4.67 11.89
C ALA A 196 10.31 -4.30 13.39
N ALA A 197 9.23 -4.64 14.12
CA ALA A 197 9.17 -4.37 15.55
C ALA A 197 10.26 -5.13 16.32
N ARG A 198 10.67 -4.57 17.49
CA ARG A 198 11.69 -5.23 18.37
C ARG A 198 11.23 -6.64 18.76
N GLN A 199 12.18 -7.53 19.04
CA GLN A 199 11.92 -8.97 19.33
C GLN A 199 10.84 -9.24 20.39
N ARG A 200 10.65 -8.35 21.36
CA ARG A 200 9.57 -8.46 22.38
C ARG A 200 8.15 -8.33 21.79
N TYR A 201 8.02 -7.76 20.61
CA TYR A 201 6.75 -7.60 19.88
C TYR A 201 6.74 -8.57 18.71
N LYS A 202 6.00 -9.66 18.83
CA LYS A 202 5.98 -10.70 17.79
C LYS A 202 5.04 -10.31 16.66
N PHE A 203 5.52 -10.37 15.44
CA PHE A 203 4.67 -10.39 14.26
C PHE A 203 3.77 -11.63 14.37
N LYS A 204 2.46 -11.45 14.26
CA LYS A 204 1.48 -12.49 14.54
C LYS A 204 1.63 -13.63 13.53
N LYS A 205 1.47 -14.89 13.99
CA LYS A 205 1.46 -16.07 13.14
C LYS A 205 0.13 -16.29 12.45
N HIS A 206 0.15 -17.07 11.37
CA HIS A 206 -1.03 -17.53 10.60
C HIS A 206 -1.87 -16.42 9.98
N GLN A 207 -1.27 -15.24 9.71
CA GLN A 207 -2.00 -14.12 9.13
C GLN A 207 -2.40 -14.38 7.67
N PHE A 208 -1.52 -15.02 6.91
CA PHE A 208 -1.73 -15.27 5.48
C PHE A 208 -2.68 -16.44 5.25
N THR A 209 -2.58 -17.49 6.05
CA THR A 209 -3.56 -18.58 6.06
C THR A 209 -4.94 -18.12 6.52
N CYS A 210 -5.02 -17.26 7.56
CA CYS A 210 -6.28 -16.66 7.98
C CYS A 210 -6.88 -15.76 6.89
N CYS A 211 -6.04 -15.00 6.18
CA CYS A 211 -6.47 -14.17 5.06
C CYS A 211 -7.11 -15.03 3.96
N ASN A 212 -6.40 -16.06 3.50
CA ASN A 212 -6.89 -16.95 2.46
C ASN A 212 -8.14 -17.74 2.89
N ALA A 213 -8.19 -18.20 4.14
CA ALA A 213 -9.38 -18.87 4.67
C ALA A 213 -10.62 -17.97 4.63
N TYR A 214 -10.47 -16.67 4.99
CA TYR A 214 -11.57 -15.71 4.89
C TYR A 214 -11.98 -15.48 3.42
N LEU A 215 -11.04 -15.24 2.51
CA LEU A 215 -11.34 -15.05 1.09
C LEU A 215 -12.11 -16.24 0.52
N LYS A 216 -11.65 -17.46 0.79
CA LYS A 216 -12.30 -18.70 0.37
C LYS A 216 -13.71 -18.83 0.95
N GLN A 217 -13.92 -18.49 2.21
CA GLN A 217 -15.24 -18.49 2.85
C GLN A 217 -16.21 -17.53 2.15
N GLN A 218 -15.71 -16.43 1.60
CA GLN A 218 -16.50 -15.45 0.85
C GLN A 218 -16.62 -15.77 -0.66
N GLY A 219 -16.15 -16.94 -1.10
CA GLY A 219 -16.19 -17.32 -2.51
C GLY A 219 -15.22 -16.55 -3.40
N LEU A 220 -14.19 -15.96 -2.82
CA LEU A 220 -13.13 -15.22 -3.52
C LEU A 220 -11.88 -16.10 -3.70
N ASP A 221 -11.15 -15.88 -4.80
CA ASP A 221 -9.88 -16.56 -5.01
C ASP A 221 -8.87 -16.22 -3.93
N GLU A 222 -8.20 -17.24 -3.41
CA GLU A 222 -7.08 -17.11 -2.50
C GLU A 222 -5.91 -16.36 -3.15
N ILE A 223 -5.06 -15.75 -2.34
CA ILE A 223 -3.81 -15.13 -2.81
C ILE A 223 -2.70 -16.19 -2.79
N ASP A 224 -1.99 -16.33 -3.89
CA ASP A 224 -0.73 -17.07 -3.92
C ASP A 224 0.38 -16.12 -3.41
N TRP A 225 0.65 -16.24 -2.14
CA TRP A 225 1.63 -15.41 -1.43
C TRP A 225 3.07 -15.70 -1.82
#